data_b9d076a7aa3c7440909306a94ad18a70
#
_entry.id   b9d076a7aa3c7440909306a94ad18a70
#
_cell.length_a   1.000
_cell.length_b   1.000
_cell.length_c   1.000
_cell.angle_alpha   90.00
_cell.angle_beta   90.00
_cell.angle_gamma   90.00
#
_symmetry.space_group_name_H-M   'P 1'
#
loop_
_entity.id
_entity.type
_entity.pdbx_description
1 polymer ?
#
loop_
_entity_poly.entity_id
_entity_poly.type
_entity_poly.pdbx_seq_one_letter_code
_entity_poly.pdbx_strand_id
1 'polypeptide(L)'
;MEVRIRKQLAQFALDVSFQTGEGVFALLGASGSGKSMTLKCIAGIERPDEGRIELGGRVLFDSERGICLPPQKRRVGYMFQDYALFPNMTVRQNVMAGMPMRKKDGFSGPDGKSADGRGRRSRLLSGVRRRERYVDEDRLESILRQFHIDELQEEYPARLSGGQKQRVAMARLVAQDPDVILLDEPFSALDTHLRWQLEQEMRNVLRDMHRPAVFVSHDRDEVFHLCDTVCCLHRGHVEVIEPVRDFFTNPETKEAAILSGCKNVADAVRIDRHRLYIPSYGITITLSRDIPEDVTAVGIRAHSFSAVEKDGGTPLPVLSAVPREDPFEWTVFFRCAEGADMMQWKISKGEMPSVRIPERLALPENAVMLLRS
;
A
#
# COMPACT_ATOMS: atom_id res chain seq x y z
N MET A 1 6.82 -2.08 -13.69
CA MET A 1 5.44 -2.02 -14.25
C MET A 1 5.14 -0.58 -14.59
N GLU A 2 4.46 -0.33 -15.72
CA GLU A 2 3.99 1.00 -16.11
C GLU A 2 2.46 0.98 -16.18
N VAL A 3 1.81 1.97 -15.56
CA VAL A 3 0.35 2.14 -15.52
C VAL A 3 0.01 3.56 -15.92
N ARG A 4 -0.80 3.72 -16.95
CA ARG A 4 -1.42 4.99 -17.36
C ARG A 4 -2.85 4.67 -17.73
N ILE A 5 -3.79 5.02 -16.89
CA ILE A 5 -5.21 4.68 -17.09
C ILE A 5 -6.13 5.82 -16.73
N ARG A 6 -7.23 5.89 -17.45
CA ARG A 6 -8.39 6.72 -17.15
C ARG A 6 -9.62 5.86 -16.99
N LYS A 7 -10.43 6.17 -16.01
CA LYS A 7 -11.73 5.51 -15.81
C LYS A 7 -12.72 6.46 -15.19
N GLN A 8 -13.86 6.63 -15.83
CA GLN A 8 -14.96 7.42 -15.28
C GLN A 8 -15.63 6.64 -14.15
N LEU A 9 -15.69 7.21 -12.97
CA LEU A 9 -16.44 6.72 -11.82
C LEU A 9 -17.64 7.62 -11.55
N ALA A 10 -18.57 7.16 -10.72
CA ALA A 10 -19.80 7.90 -10.46
C ALA A 10 -19.58 9.30 -9.84
N GLN A 11 -18.53 9.45 -9.03
CA GLN A 11 -18.26 10.69 -8.29
C GLN A 11 -17.08 11.50 -8.84
N PHE A 12 -16.11 10.86 -9.52
CA PHE A 12 -14.92 11.50 -10.07
C PHE A 12 -14.33 10.66 -11.21
N ALA A 13 -13.41 11.25 -11.95
CA ALA A 13 -12.61 10.51 -12.93
C ALA A 13 -11.29 10.05 -12.29
N LEU A 14 -11.00 8.75 -12.39
CA LEU A 14 -9.69 8.21 -12.08
C LEU A 14 -8.77 8.49 -13.27
N ASP A 15 -7.67 9.21 -13.03
CA ASP A 15 -6.61 9.49 -14.02
C ASP A 15 -5.27 9.30 -13.33
N VAL A 16 -4.70 8.13 -13.46
CA VAL A 16 -3.47 7.75 -12.77
C VAL A 16 -2.37 7.35 -13.73
N SER A 17 -1.17 7.87 -13.49
CA SER A 17 0.03 7.55 -14.23
C SER A 17 1.20 7.34 -13.27
N PHE A 18 1.77 6.13 -13.26
CA PHE A 18 2.94 5.83 -12.44
C PHE A 18 3.75 4.67 -13.02
N GLN A 19 4.99 4.58 -12.57
CA GLN A 19 5.88 3.45 -12.84
C GLN A 19 6.37 2.85 -11.53
N THR A 20 6.40 1.52 -11.46
CA THR A 20 6.99 0.80 -10.33
C THR A 20 8.20 0.02 -10.80
N GLY A 21 9.28 0.07 -10.01
CA GLY A 21 10.44 -0.82 -10.15
C GLY A 21 10.26 -2.14 -9.40
N GLU A 22 11.36 -2.71 -8.96
CA GLU A 22 11.40 -3.75 -7.94
C GLU A 22 11.05 -3.16 -6.58
N GLY A 23 10.56 -4.00 -5.66
CA GLY A 23 10.14 -3.59 -4.32
C GLY A 23 8.64 -3.35 -4.17
N VAL A 24 8.26 -2.75 -3.05
CA VAL A 24 6.87 -2.53 -2.65
C VAL A 24 6.48 -1.06 -2.87
N PHE A 25 5.51 -0.85 -3.74
CA PHE A 25 4.98 0.46 -4.11
C PHE A 25 3.62 0.68 -3.44
N ALA A 26 3.51 1.66 -2.55
CA ALA A 26 2.25 1.99 -1.88
C ALA A 26 1.37 2.90 -2.72
N LEU A 27 0.07 2.63 -2.76
CA LEU A 27 -0.96 3.60 -3.13
C LEU A 27 -1.63 4.08 -1.83
N LEU A 28 -1.34 5.31 -1.43
CA LEU A 28 -1.88 5.94 -0.23
C LEU A 28 -2.84 7.07 -0.63
N GLY A 29 -3.92 7.26 0.12
CA GLY A 29 -4.90 8.32 -0.15
C GLY A 29 -6.15 8.15 0.70
N ALA A 30 -7.00 9.15 0.74
CA ALA A 30 -8.28 9.11 1.46
C ALA A 30 -9.18 7.96 0.96
N SER A 31 -10.17 7.58 1.77
CA SER A 31 -11.20 6.63 1.32
C SER A 31 -11.90 7.17 0.07
N GLY A 32 -12.11 6.32 -0.92
CA GLY A 32 -12.72 6.73 -2.17
C GLY A 32 -11.79 7.42 -3.18
N SER A 33 -10.47 7.57 -2.92
CA SER A 33 -9.54 8.21 -3.87
C SER A 33 -9.21 7.39 -5.13
N GLY A 34 -9.68 6.14 -5.24
CA GLY A 34 -9.47 5.30 -6.42
C GLY A 34 -8.43 4.19 -6.29
N LYS A 35 -7.82 3.98 -5.11
CA LYS A 35 -6.75 2.98 -4.87
C LYS A 35 -7.14 1.56 -5.29
N SER A 36 -8.20 1.00 -4.70
CA SER A 36 -8.68 -0.35 -5.02
C SER A 36 -9.17 -0.47 -6.47
N MET A 37 -9.71 0.62 -7.04
CA MET A 37 -10.11 0.65 -8.45
C MET A 37 -8.87 0.54 -9.35
N THR A 38 -7.79 1.24 -9.04
CA THR A 38 -6.52 1.13 -9.75
C THR A 38 -5.99 -0.32 -9.72
N LEU A 39 -6.00 -0.97 -8.55
CA LEU A 39 -5.59 -2.38 -8.45
C LEU A 39 -6.48 -3.30 -9.30
N LYS A 40 -7.80 -3.12 -9.23
CA LYS A 40 -8.75 -3.92 -10.04
C LYS A 40 -8.54 -3.72 -11.53
N CYS A 41 -8.19 -2.50 -11.98
CA CYS A 41 -7.82 -2.23 -13.36
C CYS A 41 -6.53 -2.95 -13.78
N ILE A 42 -5.50 -2.96 -12.93
CA ILE A 42 -4.24 -3.69 -13.18
C ILE A 42 -4.50 -5.20 -13.26
N ALA A 43 -5.30 -5.74 -12.34
CA ALA A 43 -5.66 -7.15 -12.31
C ALA A 43 -6.57 -7.58 -13.50
N GLY A 44 -7.24 -6.62 -14.16
CA GLY A 44 -8.20 -6.89 -15.24
C GLY A 44 -9.57 -7.33 -14.75
N ILE A 45 -9.85 -7.14 -13.47
CA ILE A 45 -11.18 -7.32 -12.86
C ILE A 45 -12.11 -6.21 -13.35
N GLU A 46 -11.57 -4.99 -13.41
CA GLU A 46 -12.21 -3.82 -13.99
C GLU A 46 -11.49 -3.39 -15.26
N ARG A 47 -12.24 -2.91 -16.25
CA ARG A 47 -11.66 -2.41 -17.49
C ARG A 47 -11.51 -0.90 -17.39
N PRO A 48 -10.29 -0.34 -17.60
CA PRO A 48 -10.13 1.10 -17.81
C PRO A 48 -10.89 1.56 -19.07
N ASP A 49 -11.28 2.83 -19.13
CA ASP A 49 -11.89 3.40 -20.32
C ASP A 49 -10.81 3.72 -21.36
N GLU A 50 -9.68 4.29 -20.90
CA GLU A 50 -8.56 4.67 -21.75
C GLU A 50 -7.22 4.33 -21.08
N GLY A 51 -6.16 4.29 -21.88
CA GLY A 51 -4.78 4.22 -21.43
C GLY A 51 -4.09 2.90 -21.72
N ARG A 52 -3.02 2.63 -20.94
CA ARG A 52 -2.13 1.48 -21.14
C ARG A 52 -1.63 0.93 -19.80
N ILE A 53 -1.53 -0.38 -19.71
CA ILE A 53 -0.90 -1.10 -18.59
C ILE A 53 0.12 -2.08 -19.18
N GLU A 54 1.36 -1.95 -18.73
CA GLU A 54 2.47 -2.80 -19.17
C GLU A 54 3.23 -3.38 -17.98
N LEU A 55 3.56 -4.67 -18.06
CA LEU A 55 4.31 -5.40 -17.03
C LEU A 55 5.46 -6.16 -17.68
N GLY A 56 6.71 -5.77 -17.36
CA GLY A 56 7.91 -6.44 -17.89
C GLY A 56 7.96 -6.53 -19.42
N GLY A 57 7.59 -5.47 -20.15
CA GLY A 57 7.53 -5.44 -21.61
C GLY A 57 6.27 -6.07 -22.20
N ARG A 58 5.39 -6.66 -21.37
CA ARG A 58 4.14 -7.27 -21.82
C ARG A 58 2.96 -6.32 -21.59
N VAL A 59 2.25 -5.97 -22.66
CA VAL A 59 1.05 -5.13 -22.61
C VAL A 59 -0.13 -5.95 -22.10
N LEU A 60 -0.72 -5.52 -20.98
CA LEU A 60 -1.89 -6.13 -20.37
C LEU A 60 -3.19 -5.49 -20.83
N PHE A 61 -3.14 -4.16 -21.03
CA PHE A 61 -4.22 -3.34 -21.52
C PHE A 61 -3.67 -2.21 -22.39
N ASP A 62 -4.33 -1.92 -23.50
CA ASP A 62 -4.03 -0.79 -24.37
C ASP A 62 -5.30 -0.44 -25.16
N SER A 63 -5.89 0.74 -24.85
CA SER A 63 -7.15 1.15 -25.46
C SER A 63 -7.00 1.49 -26.94
N GLU A 64 -5.85 2.04 -27.37
CA GLU A 64 -5.60 2.42 -28.76
C GLU A 64 -5.41 1.18 -29.67
N ARG A 65 -4.75 0.14 -29.12
CA ARG A 65 -4.50 -1.12 -29.83
C ARG A 65 -5.60 -2.16 -29.65
N GLY A 66 -6.63 -1.86 -28.85
CA GLY A 66 -7.71 -2.80 -28.54
C GLY A 66 -7.28 -4.02 -27.72
N ILE A 67 -6.15 -3.92 -27.01
CA ILE A 67 -5.63 -5.03 -26.19
C ILE A 67 -6.28 -4.97 -24.79
N CYS A 68 -6.92 -6.08 -24.38
CA CYS A 68 -7.44 -6.24 -23.04
C CYS A 68 -7.31 -7.70 -22.60
N LEU A 69 -6.23 -8.04 -21.92
CA LEU A 69 -6.03 -9.39 -21.42
C LEU A 69 -6.97 -9.68 -20.26
N PRO A 70 -7.67 -10.83 -20.27
CA PRO A 70 -8.48 -11.22 -19.11
C PRO A 70 -7.58 -11.56 -17.90
N PRO A 71 -8.10 -11.49 -16.66
CA PRO A 71 -7.31 -11.69 -15.43
C PRO A 71 -6.43 -12.95 -15.45
N GLN A 72 -6.98 -14.08 -15.92
CA GLN A 72 -6.29 -15.37 -15.96
C GLN A 72 -5.02 -15.38 -16.85
N LYS A 73 -4.92 -14.43 -17.78
CA LYS A 73 -3.77 -14.29 -18.67
C LYS A 73 -2.78 -13.21 -18.23
N ARG A 74 -3.10 -12.43 -17.18
CA ARG A 74 -2.23 -11.32 -16.72
C ARG A 74 -1.07 -11.77 -15.85
N ARG A 75 -1.15 -12.93 -15.22
CA ARG A 75 -0.18 -13.43 -14.24
C ARG A 75 0.01 -12.45 -13.07
N VAL A 76 -1.10 -11.88 -12.62
CA VAL A 76 -1.17 -10.95 -11.50
C VAL A 76 -1.70 -11.70 -10.28
N GLY A 77 -0.96 -11.66 -9.18
CA GLY A 77 -1.44 -12.15 -7.89
C GLY A 77 -2.24 -11.04 -7.21
N TYR A 78 -3.47 -11.32 -6.84
CA TYR A 78 -4.34 -10.34 -6.15
C TYR A 78 -4.80 -10.88 -4.80
N MET A 79 -4.51 -10.13 -3.76
CA MET A 79 -5.02 -10.37 -2.42
C MET A 79 -6.13 -9.36 -2.11
N PHE A 80 -7.35 -9.85 -1.94
CA PHE A 80 -8.52 -9.05 -1.61
C PHE A 80 -8.59 -8.76 -0.11
N GLN A 81 -9.26 -7.69 0.25
CA GLN A 81 -9.47 -7.27 1.63
C GLN A 81 -10.18 -8.34 2.49
N ASP A 82 -11.09 -9.13 1.91
CA ASP A 82 -11.80 -10.23 2.55
C ASP A 82 -11.11 -11.59 2.34
N TYR A 83 -9.85 -11.57 1.84
CA TYR A 83 -9.04 -12.74 1.47
C TYR A 83 -9.62 -13.61 0.35
N ALA A 84 -10.90 -13.49 0.02
CA ALA A 84 -11.63 -14.21 -1.02
C ALA A 84 -11.29 -15.72 -1.08
N LEU A 85 -11.25 -16.40 0.06
CA LEU A 85 -11.04 -17.83 0.13
C LEU A 85 -12.28 -18.56 -0.39
N PHE A 86 -12.07 -19.67 -1.09
CA PHE A 86 -13.16 -20.52 -1.54
C PHE A 86 -13.79 -21.25 -0.35
N PRO A 87 -15.04 -20.93 0.05
CA PRO A 87 -15.60 -21.42 1.31
C PRO A 87 -15.86 -22.93 1.34
N ASN A 88 -16.04 -23.53 0.17
CA ASN A 88 -16.30 -24.96 -0.01
C ASN A 88 -15.04 -25.79 -0.30
N MET A 89 -13.86 -25.19 -0.17
CA MET A 89 -12.57 -25.84 -0.33
C MET A 89 -11.79 -25.84 0.98
N THR A 90 -11.07 -26.91 1.27
CA THR A 90 -10.16 -26.97 2.42
C THR A 90 -8.98 -26.00 2.22
N VAL A 91 -8.15 -25.78 3.25
CA VAL A 91 -6.92 -24.98 3.17
C VAL A 91 -6.03 -25.51 2.04
N ARG A 92 -5.76 -26.82 2.00
CA ARG A 92 -4.99 -27.48 0.94
C ARG A 92 -5.55 -27.17 -0.44
N GLN A 93 -6.85 -27.31 -0.63
CA GLN A 93 -7.52 -27.05 -1.90
C GLN A 93 -7.49 -25.57 -2.31
N ASN A 94 -7.59 -24.65 -1.34
CA ASN A 94 -7.44 -23.22 -1.58
C ASN A 94 -6.05 -22.88 -2.11
N VAL A 95 -4.98 -23.41 -1.50
CA VAL A 95 -3.61 -23.20 -1.96
C VAL A 95 -3.39 -23.83 -3.33
N MET A 96 -3.83 -25.08 -3.54
CA MET A 96 -3.77 -25.77 -4.84
C MET A 96 -4.45 -24.99 -5.96
N ALA A 97 -5.55 -24.30 -5.70
CA ALA A 97 -6.27 -23.49 -6.69
C ALA A 97 -5.39 -22.35 -7.27
N GLY A 98 -4.37 -21.90 -6.53
CA GLY A 98 -3.38 -20.93 -7.00
C GLY A 98 -2.29 -21.57 -7.88
N MET A 99 -2.05 -22.85 -7.77
CA MET A 99 -0.91 -23.49 -8.43
C MET A 99 -1.12 -23.69 -9.95
N PRO A 100 -0.07 -23.46 -10.77
CA PRO A 100 -0.13 -23.79 -12.17
C PRO A 100 -0.19 -25.32 -12.37
N MET A 101 -1.17 -25.79 -13.10
CA MET A 101 -1.26 -27.22 -13.47
C MET A 101 -0.15 -27.57 -14.44
N ARG A 102 0.77 -28.45 -14.06
CA ARG A 102 1.80 -29.00 -14.93
C ARG A 102 1.22 -30.06 -15.85
N LYS A 103 1.69 -30.10 -17.10
CA LYS A 103 1.40 -31.19 -18.01
C LYS A 103 2.40 -32.33 -17.71
N LYS A 104 1.94 -33.55 -17.58
CA LYS A 104 2.84 -34.72 -17.61
C LYS A 104 3.49 -34.77 -18.99
N ASP A 105 4.77 -34.41 -19.07
CA ASP A 105 5.55 -34.63 -20.25
C ASP A 105 5.62 -36.15 -20.42
N GLY A 106 5.12 -36.63 -21.55
CA GLY A 106 5.15 -38.07 -21.84
C GLY A 106 6.56 -38.57 -21.70
N PHE A 107 6.78 -39.53 -20.82
CA PHE A 107 8.02 -40.27 -20.65
C PHE A 107 8.42 -40.84 -22.01
N SER A 108 9.35 -40.20 -22.70
CA SER A 108 10.06 -40.78 -23.83
C SER A 108 11.05 -41.77 -23.24
N GLY A 109 10.60 -42.99 -22.99
CA GLY A 109 11.50 -44.08 -22.66
C GLY A 109 12.53 -44.28 -23.77
N PRO A 110 13.80 -44.47 -23.46
CA PRO A 110 14.80 -44.86 -24.42
C PRO A 110 14.68 -46.36 -24.65
N ASP A 111 13.88 -46.78 -25.62
CA ASP A 111 14.13 -48.09 -26.28
C ASP A 111 13.31 -48.19 -27.59
N GLY A 112 13.94 -47.74 -28.64
CA GLY A 112 13.57 -48.13 -29.99
C GLY A 112 14.07 -49.55 -30.26
N LYS A 113 13.18 -50.54 -30.25
CA LYS A 113 13.37 -51.77 -31.02
C LYS A 113 12.14 -52.04 -31.84
N SER A 114 12.30 -51.84 -33.13
CA SER A 114 11.44 -52.35 -34.17
C SER A 114 11.42 -53.88 -34.14
N ALA A 115 10.24 -54.47 -34.03
CA ALA A 115 9.99 -55.84 -34.42
C ALA A 115 8.73 -55.90 -35.26
N ASP A 116 8.97 -56.33 -36.44
CA ASP A 116 8.23 -56.69 -37.61
C ASP A 116 6.90 -57.45 -37.35
N GLY A 117 5.94 -57.21 -38.24
CA GLY A 117 5.10 -58.26 -38.80
C GLY A 117 3.65 -58.41 -38.36
N ARG A 118 2.75 -57.96 -39.23
CA ARG A 118 1.44 -58.60 -39.59
C ARG A 118 0.21 -58.35 -38.69
N GLY A 119 -0.63 -57.52 -39.21
CA GLY A 119 -2.04 -57.81 -39.44
C GLY A 119 -3.03 -57.75 -38.27
N ARG A 120 -3.77 -56.68 -38.23
CA ARG A 120 -5.25 -56.72 -38.28
C ARG A 120 -5.86 -55.34 -38.11
N ARG A 121 -6.73 -54.97 -39.04
CA ARG A 121 -7.61 -53.81 -38.97
C ARG A 121 -8.49 -53.92 -37.72
N SER A 122 -8.36 -52.95 -36.83
CA SER A 122 -9.33 -52.73 -35.76
C SER A 122 -9.52 -51.23 -35.61
N ARG A 123 -10.66 -50.81 -36.00
CA ARG A 123 -11.40 -49.54 -35.83
C ARG A 123 -10.79 -48.47 -34.91
N LEU A 124 -10.63 -47.33 -35.57
CA LEU A 124 -10.68 -45.99 -34.98
C LEU A 124 -11.65 -45.89 -33.78
N LEU A 125 -11.10 -45.81 -32.59
CA LEU A 125 -11.68 -45.06 -31.49
C LEU A 125 -10.64 -44.01 -31.16
N SER A 126 -10.93 -42.80 -31.56
CA SER A 126 -10.19 -41.58 -31.23
C SER A 126 -10.20 -41.42 -29.71
N GLY A 127 -9.29 -42.10 -29.05
CA GLY A 127 -8.98 -41.85 -27.65
C GLY A 127 -8.28 -40.50 -27.58
N VAL A 128 -9.04 -39.45 -27.32
CA VAL A 128 -8.50 -38.20 -26.77
C VAL A 128 -7.77 -38.59 -25.49
N ARG A 129 -6.43 -38.80 -25.60
CA ARG A 129 -5.58 -38.97 -24.43
C ARG A 129 -5.78 -37.72 -23.60
N ARG A 130 -6.60 -37.80 -22.55
CA ARG A 130 -6.72 -36.80 -21.51
C ARG A 130 -5.33 -36.66 -20.91
N ARG A 131 -4.60 -35.62 -21.32
CA ARG A 131 -3.29 -35.30 -20.72
C ARG A 131 -3.55 -35.08 -19.25
N GLU A 132 -3.10 -36.02 -18.42
CA GLU A 132 -3.20 -35.90 -16.98
C GLU A 132 -2.45 -34.64 -16.55
N ARG A 133 -3.16 -33.71 -15.93
CA ARG A 133 -2.59 -32.54 -15.29
C ARG A 133 -2.38 -32.93 -13.83
N TYR A 134 -1.23 -32.60 -13.27
CA TYR A 134 -0.93 -32.83 -11.86
C TYR A 134 -0.45 -31.56 -11.19
N VAL A 135 -0.67 -31.48 -9.90
CA VAL A 135 -0.14 -30.44 -9.02
C VAL A 135 1.19 -30.94 -8.48
N ASP A 136 2.14 -30.04 -8.31
CA ASP A 136 3.44 -30.33 -7.70
C ASP A 136 3.24 -30.44 -6.19
N GLU A 137 3.11 -31.68 -5.69
CA GLU A 137 2.80 -31.97 -4.28
C GLU A 137 3.94 -31.51 -3.37
N ASP A 138 5.21 -31.67 -3.76
CA ASP A 138 6.36 -31.28 -2.95
C ASP A 138 6.36 -29.74 -2.76
N ARG A 139 6.02 -28.99 -3.82
CA ARG A 139 5.88 -27.55 -3.75
C ARG A 139 4.70 -27.15 -2.87
N LEU A 140 3.57 -27.83 -2.98
CA LEU A 140 2.39 -27.57 -2.15
C LEU A 140 2.72 -27.75 -0.68
N GLU A 141 3.35 -28.85 -0.30
CA GLU A 141 3.75 -29.10 1.10
C GLU A 141 4.76 -28.09 1.60
N SER A 142 5.73 -27.70 0.76
CA SER A 142 6.69 -26.65 1.09
C SER A 142 5.99 -25.32 1.40
N ILE A 143 5.01 -24.92 0.61
CA ILE A 143 4.22 -23.69 0.83
C ILE A 143 3.38 -23.80 2.10
N LEU A 144 2.69 -24.92 2.35
CA LEU A 144 1.90 -25.12 3.56
C LEU A 144 2.74 -24.96 4.83
N ARG A 145 3.95 -25.54 4.85
CA ARG A 145 4.91 -25.41 5.96
C ARG A 145 5.46 -23.98 6.09
N GLN A 146 5.81 -23.34 4.97
CA GLN A 146 6.33 -21.96 4.97
C GLN A 146 5.36 -20.97 5.65
N PHE A 147 4.05 -21.17 5.47
CA PHE A 147 3.02 -20.33 6.06
C PHE A 147 2.45 -20.89 7.37
N HIS A 148 3.01 -21.96 7.92
CA HIS A 148 2.55 -22.60 9.17
C HIS A 148 1.05 -22.95 9.15
N ILE A 149 0.60 -23.53 8.05
CA ILE A 149 -0.80 -23.96 7.83
C ILE A 149 -0.91 -25.44 7.44
N ASP A 150 0.17 -26.20 7.57
CA ASP A 150 0.25 -27.63 7.27
C ASP A 150 -0.66 -28.48 8.21
N GLU A 151 -0.75 -28.10 9.48
CA GLU A 151 -1.67 -28.77 10.43
C GLU A 151 -3.17 -28.46 10.14
N LEU A 152 -3.44 -27.38 9.40
CA LEU A 152 -4.77 -26.89 9.09
C LEU A 152 -5.27 -27.31 7.68
N GLN A 153 -4.50 -28.12 6.95
CA GLN A 153 -4.71 -28.40 5.54
C GLN A 153 -6.08 -28.96 5.19
N GLU A 154 -6.72 -29.71 6.12
CA GLU A 154 -8.04 -30.30 5.95
C GLU A 154 -9.18 -29.42 6.49
N GLU A 155 -8.84 -28.29 7.13
CA GLU A 155 -9.84 -27.37 7.65
C GLU A 155 -10.45 -26.49 6.55
N TYR A 156 -11.69 -26.05 6.80
CA TYR A 156 -12.42 -25.14 5.92
C TYR A 156 -12.27 -23.69 6.41
N PRO A 157 -12.35 -22.68 5.51
CA PRO A 157 -12.22 -21.27 5.87
C PRO A 157 -13.11 -20.78 7.01
N ALA A 158 -14.30 -21.36 7.15
CA ALA A 158 -15.25 -21.02 8.22
C ALA A 158 -14.72 -21.30 9.64
N ARG A 159 -13.74 -22.23 9.79
CA ARG A 159 -13.16 -22.61 11.07
C ARG A 159 -11.86 -21.89 11.38
N LEU A 160 -11.36 -21.06 10.45
CA LEU A 160 -10.08 -20.39 10.57
C LEU A 160 -10.24 -19.02 11.26
N SER A 161 -9.26 -18.65 12.08
CA SER A 161 -9.12 -17.29 12.58
C SER A 161 -8.75 -16.31 11.43
N GLY A 162 -8.86 -15.00 11.68
CA GLY A 162 -8.49 -13.97 10.69
C GLY A 162 -7.05 -14.12 10.19
N GLY A 163 -6.09 -14.30 11.08
CA GLY A 163 -4.69 -14.50 10.72
C GLY A 163 -4.44 -15.80 9.96
N GLN A 164 -5.12 -16.90 10.31
CA GLN A 164 -5.03 -18.14 9.55
C GLN A 164 -5.59 -17.98 8.13
N LYS A 165 -6.73 -17.29 7.95
CA LYS A 165 -7.28 -16.97 6.63
C LYS A 165 -6.30 -16.16 5.79
N GLN A 166 -5.65 -15.18 6.40
CA GLN A 166 -4.64 -14.37 5.72
C GLN A 166 -3.45 -15.23 5.26
N ARG A 167 -2.89 -16.09 6.13
CA ARG A 167 -1.80 -17.01 5.76
C ARG A 167 -2.19 -17.93 4.61
N VAL A 168 -3.41 -18.44 4.59
CA VAL A 168 -3.93 -19.24 3.47
C VAL A 168 -4.01 -18.43 2.19
N ALA A 169 -4.48 -17.18 2.25
CA ALA A 169 -4.55 -16.28 1.10
C ALA A 169 -3.15 -15.94 0.55
N MET A 170 -2.18 -15.69 1.44
CA MET A 170 -0.77 -15.48 1.06
C MET A 170 -0.17 -16.74 0.43
N ALA A 171 -0.37 -17.90 1.03
CA ALA A 171 0.07 -19.18 0.50
C ALA A 171 -0.49 -19.42 -0.92
N ARG A 172 -1.78 -19.15 -1.15
CA ARG A 172 -2.42 -19.24 -2.47
C ARG A 172 -1.81 -18.26 -3.47
N LEU A 173 -1.49 -17.03 -3.03
CA LEU A 173 -0.85 -16.01 -3.86
C LEU A 173 0.57 -16.43 -4.28
N VAL A 174 1.38 -16.92 -3.33
CA VAL A 174 2.74 -17.44 -3.61
C VAL A 174 2.69 -18.67 -4.51
N ALA A 175 1.70 -19.56 -4.30
CA ALA A 175 1.50 -20.74 -5.11
C ALA A 175 1.27 -20.42 -6.59
N GLN A 176 0.66 -19.26 -6.88
CA GLN A 176 0.36 -18.79 -8.24
C GLN A 176 1.62 -18.38 -9.03
N ASP A 177 2.74 -18.05 -8.36
CA ASP A 177 3.98 -17.52 -8.96
C ASP A 177 3.70 -16.34 -9.92
N PRO A 178 3.15 -15.25 -9.41
CA PRO A 178 2.73 -14.11 -10.23
C PRO A 178 3.93 -13.27 -10.67
N ASP A 179 3.77 -12.51 -11.78
CA ASP A 179 4.76 -11.54 -12.24
C ASP A 179 4.70 -10.21 -11.46
N VAL A 180 3.55 -9.91 -10.83
CA VAL A 180 3.32 -8.77 -9.93
C VAL A 180 2.30 -9.14 -8.85
N ILE A 181 2.48 -8.57 -7.65
CA ILE A 181 1.63 -8.79 -6.48
C ILE A 181 0.81 -7.53 -6.22
N LEU A 182 -0.50 -7.69 -6.06
CA LEU A 182 -1.42 -6.61 -5.69
C LEU A 182 -2.07 -6.94 -4.35
N LEU A 183 -1.90 -6.06 -3.38
CA LEU A 183 -2.37 -6.22 -2.01
C LEU A 183 -3.37 -5.11 -1.68
N ASP A 184 -4.64 -5.46 -1.54
CA ASP A 184 -5.73 -4.52 -1.26
C ASP A 184 -6.14 -4.60 0.21
N GLU A 185 -5.62 -3.70 1.05
CA GLU A 185 -5.84 -3.63 2.50
C GLU A 185 -5.66 -4.99 3.23
N PRO A 186 -4.51 -5.65 3.07
CA PRO A 186 -4.36 -7.05 3.50
C PRO A 186 -4.47 -7.27 5.01
N PHE A 187 -4.36 -6.24 5.85
CA PHE A 187 -4.39 -6.34 7.31
C PHE A 187 -5.64 -5.72 7.95
N SER A 188 -6.58 -5.18 7.16
CA SER A 188 -7.73 -4.44 7.67
C SER A 188 -8.67 -5.24 8.57
N ALA A 189 -8.73 -6.57 8.39
CA ALA A 189 -9.59 -7.47 9.15
C ALA A 189 -8.91 -8.09 10.39
N LEU A 190 -7.73 -7.60 10.80
CA LEU A 190 -6.93 -8.20 11.87
C LEU A 190 -6.90 -7.36 13.14
N ASP A 191 -6.82 -8.06 14.28
CA ASP A 191 -6.54 -7.46 15.56
C ASP A 191 -5.12 -6.88 15.61
N THR A 192 -4.92 -5.77 16.32
CA THR A 192 -3.66 -5.03 16.39
C THR A 192 -2.47 -5.89 16.83
N HIS A 193 -2.66 -6.82 17.77
CA HIS A 193 -1.60 -7.67 18.29
C HIS A 193 -1.06 -8.66 17.23
N LEU A 194 -1.95 -9.23 16.41
CA LEU A 194 -1.58 -10.19 15.38
C LEU A 194 -1.03 -9.52 14.13
N ARG A 195 -1.44 -8.27 13.87
CA ARG A 195 -1.08 -7.48 12.69
C ARG A 195 0.44 -7.37 12.54
N TRP A 196 1.14 -6.93 13.60
CA TRP A 196 2.60 -6.74 13.56
C TRP A 196 3.37 -8.01 13.15
N GLN A 197 2.97 -9.18 13.68
CA GLN A 197 3.60 -10.45 13.31
C GLN A 197 3.39 -10.77 11.83
N LEU A 198 2.16 -10.61 11.35
CA LEU A 198 1.79 -10.91 9.96
C LEU A 198 2.40 -9.91 8.96
N GLU A 199 2.60 -8.66 9.36
CA GLU A 199 3.37 -7.67 8.58
C GLU A 199 4.80 -8.14 8.35
N GLN A 200 5.48 -8.65 9.40
CA GLN A 200 6.85 -9.16 9.27
C GLN A 200 6.90 -10.40 8.37
N GLU A 201 5.94 -11.32 8.52
CA GLU A 201 5.83 -12.50 7.66
C GLU A 201 5.63 -12.08 6.19
N MET A 202 4.71 -11.14 5.92
CA MET A 202 4.45 -10.62 4.57
C MET A 202 5.68 -9.94 3.98
N ARG A 203 6.38 -9.11 4.76
CA ARG A 203 7.60 -8.43 4.33
C ARG A 203 8.67 -9.43 3.85
N ASN A 204 8.85 -10.51 4.61
CA ASN A 204 9.80 -11.57 4.24
C ASN A 204 9.37 -12.23 2.93
N VAL A 205 8.10 -12.60 2.80
CA VAL A 205 7.56 -13.23 1.59
C VAL A 205 7.73 -12.32 0.36
N LEU A 206 7.37 -11.04 0.45
CA LEU A 206 7.51 -10.09 -0.67
C LEU A 206 8.97 -9.92 -1.09
N ARG A 207 9.89 -9.85 -0.13
CA ARG A 207 11.32 -9.77 -0.41
C ARG A 207 11.87 -11.03 -1.08
N ASP A 208 11.48 -12.21 -0.57
CA ASP A 208 11.95 -13.50 -1.10
C ASP A 208 11.43 -13.79 -2.51
N MET A 209 10.25 -13.27 -2.84
CA MET A 209 9.69 -13.43 -4.18
C MET A 209 10.40 -12.59 -5.26
N HIS A 210 11.11 -11.53 -4.90
CA HIS A 210 11.81 -10.62 -5.83
C HIS A 210 10.89 -10.15 -6.98
N ARG A 211 9.65 -9.83 -6.66
CA ARG A 211 8.64 -9.37 -7.62
C ARG A 211 8.15 -7.97 -7.24
N PRO A 212 7.81 -7.13 -8.20
CA PRO A 212 7.15 -5.87 -7.89
C PRO A 212 5.83 -6.13 -7.17
N ALA A 213 5.56 -5.34 -6.13
CA ALA A 213 4.31 -5.38 -5.40
C ALA A 213 3.66 -3.99 -5.35
N VAL A 214 2.34 -3.94 -5.48
CA VAL A 214 1.54 -2.72 -5.24
C VAL A 214 0.68 -2.96 -4.02
N PHE A 215 0.85 -2.11 -3.03
CA PHE A 215 0.24 -2.22 -1.71
C PHE A 215 -0.74 -1.06 -1.48
N VAL A 216 -1.97 -1.38 -1.16
CA VAL A 216 -2.99 -0.39 -0.75
C VAL A 216 -3.24 -0.53 0.74
N SER A 217 -3.10 0.55 1.48
CA SER A 217 -3.49 0.65 2.88
C SER A 217 -3.96 2.07 3.21
N HIS A 218 -4.74 2.18 4.26
CA HIS A 218 -5.06 3.44 4.94
C HIS A 218 -4.25 3.60 6.24
N ASP A 219 -3.51 2.58 6.65
CA ASP A 219 -2.64 2.58 7.82
C ASP A 219 -1.22 3.04 7.42
N ARG A 220 -0.76 4.13 8.07
CA ARG A 220 0.54 4.74 7.78
C ARG A 220 1.71 3.89 8.24
N ASP A 221 1.53 3.19 9.35
CA ASP A 221 2.58 2.37 9.94
C ASP A 221 2.85 1.16 9.04
N GLU A 222 1.79 0.54 8.48
CA GLU A 222 1.92 -0.51 7.48
C GLU A 222 2.72 -0.03 6.25
N VAL A 223 2.38 1.15 5.71
CA VAL A 223 3.07 1.73 4.55
C VAL A 223 4.53 2.03 4.89
N PHE A 224 4.80 2.62 6.06
CA PHE A 224 6.17 2.95 6.49
C PHE A 224 7.05 1.71 6.66
N HIS A 225 6.49 0.60 7.18
CA HIS A 225 7.23 -0.62 7.47
C HIS A 225 7.41 -1.53 6.26
N LEU A 226 6.45 -1.55 5.32
CA LEU A 226 6.43 -2.52 4.23
C LEU A 226 6.86 -1.97 2.88
N CYS A 227 6.72 -0.66 2.65
CA CYS A 227 6.86 -0.09 1.32
C CYS A 227 8.18 0.66 1.14
N ASP A 228 8.65 0.73 -0.10
CA ASP A 228 9.85 1.47 -0.49
C ASP A 228 9.49 2.85 -1.05
N THR A 229 8.39 2.93 -1.79
CA THR A 229 7.91 4.14 -2.46
C THR A 229 6.43 4.34 -2.19
N VAL A 230 6.00 5.58 -2.02
CA VAL A 230 4.60 5.98 -1.82
C VAL A 230 4.14 6.81 -3.01
N CYS A 231 3.01 6.43 -3.57
CA CYS A 231 2.22 7.23 -4.50
C CYS A 231 0.99 7.77 -3.76
N CYS A 232 0.94 9.05 -3.57
CA CYS A 232 -0.21 9.74 -2.97
C CYS A 232 -1.29 9.94 -4.02
N LEU A 233 -2.50 9.41 -3.75
CA LEU A 233 -3.67 9.61 -4.60
C LEU A 233 -4.66 10.57 -3.96
N HIS A 234 -4.95 11.65 -4.65
CA HIS A 234 -5.97 12.62 -4.27
C HIS A 234 -7.03 12.75 -5.36
N ARG A 235 -8.31 12.48 -5.02
CA ARG A 235 -9.48 12.62 -5.94
C ARG A 235 -9.29 12.00 -7.32
N GLY A 236 -8.65 10.83 -7.37
CA GLY A 236 -8.44 10.10 -8.62
C GLY A 236 -7.17 10.46 -9.39
N HIS A 237 -6.36 11.39 -8.91
CA HIS A 237 -5.11 11.80 -9.53
C HIS A 237 -3.90 11.45 -8.67
N VAL A 238 -2.77 11.26 -9.33
CA VAL A 238 -1.48 11.14 -8.65
C VAL A 238 -1.03 12.52 -8.23
N GLU A 239 -0.87 12.73 -6.94
CA GLU A 239 -0.42 13.99 -6.34
C GLU A 239 1.12 14.04 -6.34
N VAL A 240 1.74 13.03 -5.76
CA VAL A 240 3.19 12.90 -5.64
C VAL A 240 3.60 11.43 -5.54
N ILE A 241 4.82 11.14 -6.00
CA ILE A 241 5.48 9.84 -5.83
C ILE A 241 6.83 10.08 -5.19
N GLU A 242 7.03 9.56 -3.98
CA GLU A 242 8.23 9.80 -3.18
C GLU A 242 8.74 8.49 -2.54
N PRO A 243 10.04 8.40 -2.19
CA PRO A 243 10.51 7.38 -1.27
C PRO A 243 9.74 7.43 0.05
N VAL A 244 9.42 6.29 0.64
CA VAL A 244 8.59 6.23 1.84
C VAL A 244 9.12 7.10 2.97
N ARG A 245 10.45 7.16 3.16
CA ARG A 245 11.07 7.96 4.21
C ARG A 245 10.83 9.45 4.01
N ASP A 246 11.01 9.94 2.78
CA ASP A 246 10.83 11.36 2.44
C ASP A 246 9.37 11.77 2.62
N PHE A 247 8.44 10.94 2.15
CA PHE A 247 7.00 11.13 2.35
C PHE A 247 6.62 11.31 3.82
N PHE A 248 7.22 10.53 4.72
CA PHE A 248 6.92 10.60 6.15
C PHE A 248 7.74 11.65 6.91
N THR A 249 8.88 12.09 6.42
CA THR A 249 9.73 13.09 7.09
C THR A 249 9.53 14.50 6.57
N ASN A 250 9.52 14.68 5.26
CA ASN A 250 9.45 15.98 4.60
C ASN A 250 8.60 15.91 3.32
N PRO A 251 7.28 15.68 3.43
CA PRO A 251 6.38 15.60 2.29
C PRO A 251 6.40 16.90 1.47
N GLU A 252 6.24 16.78 0.14
CA GLU A 252 6.28 17.94 -0.76
C GLU A 252 4.95 18.67 -0.86
N THR A 253 3.81 17.96 -0.70
CA THR A 253 2.47 18.54 -0.92
C THR A 253 1.64 18.58 0.36
N LYS A 254 0.62 19.44 0.35
CA LYS A 254 -0.34 19.56 1.44
C LYS A 254 -1.03 18.24 1.74
N GLU A 255 -1.48 17.53 0.72
CA GLU A 255 -2.15 16.24 0.87
C GLU A 255 -1.20 15.15 1.39
N ALA A 256 0.04 15.10 0.90
CA ALA A 256 1.05 14.19 1.41
C ALA A 256 1.34 14.46 2.90
N ALA A 257 1.44 15.71 3.31
CA ALA A 257 1.62 16.08 4.71
C ALA A 257 0.46 15.60 5.59
N ILE A 258 -0.78 15.79 5.17
CA ILE A 258 -1.98 15.32 5.88
C ILE A 258 -1.96 13.77 5.98
N LEU A 259 -1.72 13.09 4.86
CA LEU A 259 -1.69 11.63 4.78
C LEU A 259 -0.51 11.04 5.57
N SER A 260 0.65 11.72 5.62
CA SER A 260 1.78 11.30 6.48
C SER A 260 1.53 11.54 7.97
N GLY A 261 0.39 12.13 8.34
CA GLY A 261 -0.04 12.32 9.74
C GLY A 261 0.31 13.66 10.34
N CYS A 262 0.74 14.64 9.57
CA CYS A 262 0.87 16.00 10.04
C CYS A 262 -0.51 16.54 10.48
N LYS A 263 -0.60 17.10 11.68
CA LYS A 263 -1.85 17.57 12.26
C LYS A 263 -2.06 19.09 12.09
N ASN A 264 -0.98 19.83 12.00
CA ASN A 264 -1.03 21.26 11.79
C ASN A 264 -0.60 21.54 10.34
N VAL A 265 -1.56 21.51 9.43
CA VAL A 265 -1.36 21.83 8.01
C VAL A 265 -2.29 22.99 7.67
N ALA A 266 -1.74 24.05 7.11
CA ALA A 266 -2.49 25.26 6.80
C ALA A 266 -1.94 25.96 5.55
N ASP A 267 -2.82 26.69 4.86
CA ASP A 267 -2.41 27.55 3.76
C ASP A 267 -1.53 28.69 4.30
N ALA A 268 -0.51 29.05 3.53
CA ALA A 268 0.45 30.07 3.90
C ALA A 268 0.68 31.03 2.75
N VAL A 269 0.93 32.29 3.10
CA VAL A 269 1.22 33.37 2.15
C VAL A 269 2.68 33.79 2.35
N ARG A 270 3.50 33.66 1.31
CA ARG A 270 4.86 34.15 1.31
C ARG A 270 4.88 35.67 1.35
N ILE A 271 5.45 36.27 2.42
CA ILE A 271 5.63 37.72 2.55
C ILE A 271 6.89 38.15 1.81
N ASP A 272 8.01 37.42 2.06
CA ASP A 272 9.30 37.67 1.43
C ASP A 272 10.13 36.36 1.39
N ARG A 273 11.44 36.46 1.14
CA ARG A 273 12.33 35.30 1.03
C ARG A 273 12.42 34.47 2.31
N HIS A 274 12.14 35.06 3.46
CA HIS A 274 12.37 34.44 4.77
C HIS A 274 11.13 34.39 5.65
N ARG A 275 10.00 35.01 5.24
CA ARG A 275 8.80 35.08 6.06
C ARG A 275 7.55 34.55 5.34
N LEU A 276 6.79 33.77 6.11
CA LEU A 276 5.49 33.23 5.74
C LEU A 276 4.42 33.70 6.73
N TYR A 277 3.29 34.15 6.25
CA TYR A 277 2.09 34.38 7.05
C TYR A 277 1.12 33.21 6.91
N ILE A 278 0.59 32.72 8.03
CA ILE A 278 -0.40 31.64 8.07
C ILE A 278 -1.71 32.21 8.56
N PRO A 279 -2.65 32.55 7.65
CA PRO A 279 -3.87 33.27 8.01
C PRO A 279 -4.74 32.55 9.02
N SER A 280 -4.92 31.22 8.86
CA SER A 280 -5.76 30.41 9.74
C SER A 280 -5.25 30.34 11.19
N TYR A 281 -3.95 30.47 11.41
CA TYR A 281 -3.33 30.48 12.73
C TYR A 281 -3.02 31.90 13.25
N GLY A 282 -3.11 32.92 12.39
CA GLY A 282 -2.81 34.30 12.71
C GLY A 282 -1.35 34.55 13.08
N ILE A 283 -0.41 33.78 12.55
CA ILE A 283 1.01 33.83 12.89
C ILE A 283 1.90 34.10 11.66
N THR A 284 3.04 34.74 11.92
CA THR A 284 4.11 34.88 10.94
C THR A 284 5.31 34.04 11.40
N ILE A 285 5.82 33.19 10.52
CA ILE A 285 7.01 32.38 10.75
C ILE A 285 8.17 32.98 9.97
N THR A 286 9.33 33.10 10.63
CA THR A 286 10.58 33.54 10.01
C THR A 286 11.55 32.36 9.93
N LEU A 287 12.12 32.13 8.75
CA LEU A 287 13.08 31.07 8.49
C LEU A 287 14.42 31.66 8.06
N SER A 288 15.53 31.05 8.45
CA SER A 288 16.88 31.43 8.02
C SER A 288 17.16 31.03 6.57
N ARG A 289 16.46 30.00 6.08
CA ARG A 289 16.52 29.48 4.70
C ARG A 289 15.57 30.23 3.77
N ASP A 290 15.92 30.27 2.48
CA ASP A 290 15.04 30.84 1.45
C ASP A 290 13.75 30.01 1.31
N ILE A 291 12.63 30.72 1.19
CA ILE A 291 11.30 30.14 0.95
C ILE A 291 11.06 30.13 -0.56
N PRO A 292 10.84 28.96 -1.18
CA PRO A 292 10.49 28.87 -2.59
C PRO A 292 9.23 29.68 -2.96
N GLU A 293 9.15 30.14 -4.20
CA GLU A 293 8.01 30.99 -4.66
C GLU A 293 6.70 30.20 -4.80
N ASP A 294 6.80 28.91 -5.02
CA ASP A 294 5.69 27.97 -5.21
C ASP A 294 5.12 27.37 -3.91
N VAL A 295 5.60 27.83 -2.76
CA VAL A 295 5.05 27.42 -1.45
C VAL A 295 3.70 28.08 -1.24
N THR A 296 2.68 27.25 -1.02
CA THR A 296 1.29 27.65 -0.78
C THR A 296 0.74 27.24 0.58
N ALA A 297 1.43 26.31 1.26
CA ALA A 297 1.01 25.81 2.57
C ALA A 297 2.23 25.48 3.45
N VAL A 298 1.97 25.28 4.73
CA VAL A 298 2.94 24.80 5.71
C VAL A 298 2.41 23.61 6.48
N GLY A 299 3.32 22.72 6.87
CA GLY A 299 3.05 21.63 7.78
C GLY A 299 3.94 21.71 9.02
N ILE A 300 3.36 21.48 10.21
CA ILE A 300 4.08 21.43 11.46
C ILE A 300 3.64 20.19 12.22
N ARG A 301 4.56 19.29 12.54
CA ARG A 301 4.21 18.09 13.30
C ARG A 301 3.91 18.44 14.74
N ALA A 302 2.90 17.81 15.33
CA ALA A 302 2.42 18.13 16.67
C ALA A 302 3.49 17.95 17.77
N HIS A 303 4.45 17.08 17.60
CA HIS A 303 5.55 16.84 18.55
C HIS A 303 6.76 17.77 18.36
N SER A 304 6.72 18.66 17.37
CA SER A 304 7.85 19.54 17.08
C SER A 304 7.89 20.81 17.89
N PHE A 305 6.80 21.16 18.56
CA PHE A 305 6.78 22.32 19.45
C PHE A 305 7.54 22.02 20.76
N SER A 306 8.17 23.04 21.33
CA SER A 306 8.87 22.96 22.62
C SER A 306 8.35 24.00 23.58
N ALA A 307 8.23 23.64 24.88
CA ALA A 307 7.92 24.59 25.97
C ALA A 307 9.14 25.46 26.36
N VAL A 308 10.35 25.09 25.87
CA VAL A 308 11.59 25.82 26.18
C VAL A 308 12.05 26.54 24.92
N GLU A 309 12.34 27.82 25.03
CA GLU A 309 12.97 28.57 23.94
C GLU A 309 14.34 27.91 23.58
N LYS A 310 14.41 27.31 22.42
CA LYS A 310 15.66 26.86 21.80
C LYS A 310 16.14 27.95 20.87
N ASP A 311 17.44 28.19 20.85
CA ASP A 311 18.06 29.16 19.95
C ASP A 311 17.60 28.93 18.50
N GLY A 312 17.06 29.98 17.84
CA GLY A 312 16.68 29.97 16.44
C GLY A 312 15.23 29.56 16.13
N GLY A 313 14.36 29.37 17.12
CA GLY A 313 12.91 29.07 16.91
C GLY A 313 12.03 30.32 16.85
N THR A 314 10.91 30.24 16.10
CA THR A 314 9.85 31.26 16.14
C THR A 314 9.05 31.11 17.41
N PRO A 315 9.00 32.16 18.32
CA PRO A 315 8.19 32.11 19.51
C PRO A 315 6.70 32.28 19.12
N LEU A 316 5.87 31.34 19.52
CA LEU A 316 4.42 31.37 19.29
C LEU A 316 3.69 31.65 20.60
N PRO A 317 2.88 32.71 20.68
CA PRO A 317 2.08 32.99 21.85
C PRO A 317 1.01 31.92 22.05
N VAL A 318 0.72 31.54 23.28
CA VAL A 318 -0.39 30.65 23.62
C VAL A 318 -1.51 31.49 24.28
N LEU A 319 -2.48 31.93 23.49
CA LEU A 319 -3.59 32.75 23.96
C LEU A 319 -4.62 31.91 24.71
N SER A 320 -4.89 30.73 24.25
CA SER A 320 -5.77 29.76 24.94
C SER A 320 -5.31 28.35 24.61
N ALA A 321 -5.49 27.42 25.54
CA ALA A 321 -5.13 26.03 25.33
C ALA A 321 -6.07 25.08 26.10
N VAL A 322 -6.34 23.93 25.50
CA VAL A 322 -7.15 22.84 26.04
C VAL A 322 -6.34 21.56 26.02
N PRO A 323 -5.88 21.06 27.16
CA PRO A 323 -5.17 19.80 27.24
C PRO A 323 -6.15 18.63 27.18
N ARG A 324 -5.74 17.57 26.45
CA ARG A 324 -6.39 16.27 26.43
C ARG A 324 -5.37 15.21 26.88
N GLU A 325 -5.77 14.39 27.83
CA GLU A 325 -4.96 13.31 28.34
C GLU A 325 -5.14 12.05 27.49
N ASP A 326 -4.04 11.53 27.00
CA ASP A 326 -3.95 10.20 26.35
C ASP A 326 -3.07 9.29 27.25
N PRO A 327 -3.06 7.95 27.08
CA PRO A 327 -2.35 7.05 28.02
C PRO A 327 -0.87 7.37 28.24
N PHE A 328 -0.15 7.76 27.19
CA PHE A 328 1.31 7.96 27.22
C PHE A 328 1.75 9.39 26.88
N GLU A 329 0.84 10.24 26.42
CA GLU A 329 1.12 11.60 25.97
C GLU A 329 0.01 12.57 26.37
N TRP A 330 0.33 13.85 26.30
CA TRP A 330 -0.64 14.94 26.32
C TRP A 330 -0.82 15.46 24.92
N THR A 331 -2.06 15.64 24.48
CA THR A 331 -2.40 16.40 23.27
C THR A 331 -2.98 17.74 23.71
N VAL A 332 -2.26 18.82 23.45
CA VAL A 332 -2.70 20.19 23.79
C VAL A 332 -3.16 20.87 22.51
N PHE A 333 -4.42 21.27 22.47
CA PHE A 333 -4.96 22.15 21.44
C PHE A 333 -4.77 23.59 21.87
N PHE A 334 -4.04 24.38 21.11
CA PHE A 334 -3.74 25.76 21.47
C PHE A 334 -3.98 26.72 20.30
N ARG A 335 -4.19 28.01 20.66
CA ARG A 335 -4.48 29.08 19.72
C ARG A 335 -3.50 30.22 19.93
N CYS A 336 -2.99 30.79 18.83
CA CYS A 336 -2.00 31.89 18.87
C CYS A 336 -2.62 33.29 18.77
N ALA A 337 -3.82 33.42 18.20
CA ALA A 337 -4.53 34.68 18.02
C ALA A 337 -6.02 34.51 18.28
N GLU A 338 -6.73 35.63 18.57
CA GLU A 338 -8.18 35.59 18.68
C GLU A 338 -8.83 35.23 17.33
N GLY A 339 -9.81 34.32 17.38
CA GLY A 339 -10.51 33.86 16.19
C GLY A 339 -9.70 32.90 15.29
N ALA A 340 -8.41 32.63 15.59
CA ALA A 340 -7.58 31.73 14.83
C ALA A 340 -7.94 30.24 15.07
N ASP A 341 -7.59 29.38 14.15
CA ASP A 341 -7.73 27.94 14.30
C ASP A 341 -6.79 27.38 15.38
N MET A 342 -7.16 26.24 15.97
CA MET A 342 -6.33 25.58 16.97
C MET A 342 -5.25 24.72 16.30
N MET A 343 -4.03 24.82 16.82
CA MET A 343 -2.93 23.90 16.53
C MET A 343 -2.86 22.80 17.59
N GLN A 344 -2.27 21.67 17.23
CA GLN A 344 -2.03 20.54 18.13
C GLN A 344 -0.57 20.47 18.54
N TRP A 345 -0.32 20.36 19.83
CA TRP A 345 0.98 20.09 20.42
C TRP A 345 0.92 18.76 21.17
N LYS A 346 1.83 17.84 20.91
CA LYS A 346 1.95 16.54 21.56
C LYS A 346 3.20 16.46 22.41
N ILE A 347 3.06 15.99 23.65
CA ILE A 347 4.16 15.86 24.60
C ILE A 347 4.06 14.51 25.29
N SER A 348 5.20 13.80 25.37
CA SER A 348 5.29 12.57 26.15
C SER A 348 5.09 12.85 27.66
N LYS A 349 4.36 11.99 28.35
CA LYS A 349 4.25 12.03 29.82
C LYS A 349 5.60 11.80 30.52
N GLY A 350 6.57 11.17 29.84
CA GLY A 350 7.94 11.06 30.33
C GLY A 350 8.68 12.40 30.39
N GLU A 351 8.38 13.32 29.47
CA GLU A 351 8.96 14.68 29.44
C GLU A 351 8.17 15.64 30.35
N MET A 352 6.86 15.49 30.41
CA MET A 352 5.97 16.34 31.20
C MET A 352 4.90 15.48 31.91
N PRO A 353 5.18 14.99 33.13
CA PRO A 353 4.25 14.14 33.88
C PRO A 353 2.89 14.81 34.17
N SER A 354 2.87 16.12 34.35
CA SER A 354 1.66 16.92 34.46
C SER A 354 1.73 18.11 33.52
N VAL A 355 0.67 18.31 32.73
CA VAL A 355 0.66 19.35 31.70
C VAL A 355 0.74 20.74 32.36
N ARG A 356 1.77 21.50 31.96
CA ARG A 356 1.90 22.94 32.28
C ARG A 356 1.89 23.67 30.93
N ILE A 357 0.90 24.52 30.73
CA ILE A 357 0.76 25.32 29.53
C ILE A 357 1.63 26.54 29.64
N PRO A 358 2.69 26.70 28.82
CA PRO A 358 3.52 27.90 28.85
C PRO A 358 2.80 29.05 28.14
N GLU A 359 3.19 30.29 28.44
CA GLU A 359 2.69 31.47 27.73
C GLU A 359 3.16 31.52 26.26
N ARG A 360 4.26 30.83 25.95
CA ARG A 360 4.82 30.72 24.60
C ARG A 360 5.34 29.34 24.34
N LEU A 361 5.20 28.90 23.08
CA LEU A 361 5.84 27.70 22.55
C LEU A 361 6.90 28.11 21.54
N ALA A 362 8.02 27.42 21.53
CA ALA A 362 9.03 27.57 20.50
C ALA A 362 8.76 26.62 19.31
N LEU A 363 8.78 27.16 18.10
CA LEU A 363 8.73 26.39 16.85
C LEU A 363 10.11 26.42 16.21
N PRO A 364 10.88 25.31 16.22
CA PRO A 364 12.16 25.21 15.53
C PRO A 364 11.99 25.37 14.02
N GLU A 365 12.91 26.06 13.36
CA GLU A 365 12.84 26.31 11.91
C GLU A 365 12.84 25.01 11.07
N ASN A 366 13.59 24.00 11.51
CA ASN A 366 13.67 22.69 10.84
C ASN A 366 12.38 21.86 10.99
N ALA A 367 11.47 22.27 11.86
CA ALA A 367 10.16 21.63 12.04
C ALA A 367 9.09 22.13 11.06
N VAL A 368 9.38 23.21 10.34
CA VAL A 368 8.47 23.82 9.37
C VAL A 368 8.66 23.15 8.00
N MET A 369 7.67 22.40 7.56
CA MET A 369 7.61 21.83 6.20
C MET A 369 7.00 22.86 5.26
N LEU A 370 7.67 23.14 4.15
CA LEU A 370 7.22 24.03 3.08
C LEU A 370 6.51 23.20 2.03
N LEU A 371 5.20 23.43 1.84
CA LEU A 371 4.33 22.57 1.06
C LEU A 371 3.80 23.31 -0.18
N ARG A 372 3.59 22.54 -1.25
CA ARG A 372 2.89 22.97 -2.47
C ARG A 372 1.44 22.50 -2.44
N SER A 373 0.61 23.12 -3.25
CA SER A 373 -0.79 22.69 -3.46
C SER A 373 -0.86 21.63 -4.51
#